data_142fee8bebd46155810023491b1477fe
#
_entry.id   142fee8bebd46155810023491b1477fe
#
_cell.length_a   1.000
_cell.length_b   1.000
_cell.length_c   1.000
_cell.angle_alpha   90.00
_cell.angle_beta   90.00
_cell.angle_gamma   90.00
#
_symmetry.space_group_name_H-M   'P 1'
#
loop_
_entity.id
_entity.type
_entity.pdbx_description
1 polymer ?
#
loop_
_entity_poly.entity_id
_entity_poly.type
_entity_poly.pdbx_seq_one_letter_code
_entity_poly.pdbx_strand_id
1 'polypeptide(L)'
;MPTVSEFWDDRAQNYDAQVGTYYAEAYEKTAACFKKYLKPTDTVLDFACGTGIVTFAVAPSVQSVRAIDVSGEMVRRAQEKVKAQIVENVTVTQTDLFDGCLAEGSFNAVLACNVLLYIEDRSAALARIRALLKPQGTLLLVSDCLGEGLTRERVRKWFEYKTGKRPYVAFDTMRSLERSVTDAGFAVLERENLFPAPPNLFLAAKKV
;
A
#
# COMPACT_ATOMS: atom_id res chain seq x y z
N MET A 1 -23.07 5.16 2.98
CA MET A 1 -21.67 4.74 3.11
C MET A 1 -20.79 5.92 2.76
N PRO A 2 -19.74 6.20 3.55
CA PRO A 2 -18.76 7.20 3.16
C PRO A 2 -18.02 6.72 1.90
N THR A 3 -17.57 7.65 1.09
CA THR A 3 -16.61 7.34 0.02
C THR A 3 -15.27 6.88 0.63
N VAL A 4 -14.40 6.30 -0.19
CA VAL A 4 -13.06 5.89 0.28
C VAL A 4 -12.26 7.10 0.77
N SER A 5 -12.32 8.22 0.02
CA SER A 5 -11.63 9.46 0.40
C SER A 5 -12.12 9.99 1.75
N GLU A 6 -13.43 10.22 1.90
CA GLU A 6 -14.02 10.71 3.15
C GLU A 6 -13.68 9.83 4.36
N PHE A 7 -13.69 8.50 4.18
CA PHE A 7 -13.36 7.58 5.25
C PHE A 7 -11.91 7.72 5.73
N TRP A 8 -10.97 7.98 4.83
CA TRP A 8 -9.57 8.16 5.18
C TRP A 8 -9.25 9.58 5.61
N ASP A 9 -9.95 10.60 5.08
CA ASP A 9 -9.84 11.99 5.53
C ASP A 9 -10.16 12.10 7.03
N ASP A 10 -11.25 11.48 7.49
CA ASP A 10 -11.62 11.46 8.91
C ASP A 10 -10.55 10.84 9.83
N ARG A 11 -9.75 9.91 9.30
CA ARG A 11 -8.74 9.15 10.05
C ARG A 11 -7.36 9.76 10.00
N ALA A 12 -7.10 10.61 9.03
CA ALA A 12 -5.77 11.17 8.78
C ALA A 12 -5.19 11.86 10.01
N GLN A 13 -6.03 12.53 10.81
CA GLN A 13 -5.57 13.30 11.97
C GLN A 13 -4.83 12.45 13.02
N ASN A 14 -5.28 11.25 13.27
CA ASN A 14 -4.76 10.38 14.32
C ASN A 14 -3.98 9.18 13.77
N TYR A 15 -3.79 9.11 12.44
CA TYR A 15 -3.25 7.92 11.77
C TYR A 15 -1.83 7.57 12.25
N ASP A 16 -0.92 8.54 12.24
CA ASP A 16 0.48 8.32 12.63
C ASP A 16 0.60 7.92 14.10
N ALA A 17 -0.18 8.53 14.99
CA ALA A 17 -0.21 8.18 16.40
C ALA A 17 -0.73 6.75 16.62
N GLN A 18 -1.77 6.35 15.88
CA GLN A 18 -2.30 4.98 15.94
C GLN A 18 -1.28 3.96 15.43
N VAL A 19 -0.64 4.24 14.29
CA VAL A 19 0.41 3.37 13.73
C VAL A 19 1.57 3.26 14.71
N GLY A 20 2.08 4.38 15.24
CA GLY A 20 3.18 4.40 16.20
C GLY A 20 2.87 3.63 17.49
N THR A 21 1.61 3.63 17.94
CA THR A 21 1.21 2.93 19.17
C THR A 21 1.02 1.42 18.97
N TYR A 22 0.41 1.01 17.85
CA TYR A 22 -0.08 -0.38 17.70
C TYR A 22 0.64 -1.18 16.63
N TYR A 23 1.27 -0.51 15.65
CA TYR A 23 1.78 -1.15 14.44
C TYR A 23 3.20 -0.74 14.06
N ALA A 24 3.93 -0.01 14.92
CA ALA A 24 5.27 0.50 14.62
C ALA A 24 6.20 -0.61 14.11
N GLU A 25 6.29 -1.73 14.84
CA GLU A 25 7.12 -2.88 14.47
C GLU A 25 6.75 -3.47 13.09
N ALA A 26 5.43 -3.57 12.78
CA ALA A 26 4.98 -4.07 11.49
C ALA A 26 5.38 -3.13 10.34
N TYR A 27 5.30 -1.82 10.53
CA TYR A 27 5.74 -0.83 9.54
C TYR A 27 7.26 -0.79 9.38
N GLU A 28 8.03 -0.95 10.45
CA GLU A 28 9.49 -1.08 10.39
C GLU A 28 9.91 -2.32 9.60
N LYS A 29 9.28 -3.48 9.88
CA LYS A 29 9.50 -4.72 9.11
C LYS A 29 9.09 -4.55 7.65
N THR A 30 7.96 -3.91 7.38
CA THR A 30 7.50 -3.60 6.01
C THR A 30 8.57 -2.81 5.25
N ALA A 31 9.05 -1.72 5.82
CA ALA A 31 10.09 -0.90 5.20
C ALA A 31 11.40 -1.68 4.99
N ALA A 32 11.79 -2.50 5.95
CA ALA A 32 12.98 -3.36 5.83
C ALA A 32 12.83 -4.39 4.70
N CYS A 33 11.66 -5.05 4.59
CA CYS A 33 11.38 -5.99 3.52
C CYS A 33 11.37 -5.30 2.14
N PHE A 34 10.75 -4.12 2.03
CA PHE A 34 10.73 -3.37 0.77
C PHE A 34 12.15 -2.98 0.32
N LYS A 35 12.99 -2.51 1.23
CA LYS A 35 14.37 -2.09 0.94
C LYS A 35 15.25 -3.22 0.37
N LYS A 36 14.96 -4.50 0.65
CA LYS A 36 15.68 -5.64 0.05
C LYS A 36 15.60 -5.65 -1.48
N TYR A 37 14.52 -5.08 -2.06
CA TYR A 37 14.19 -5.12 -3.49
C TYR A 37 14.37 -3.78 -4.20
N LEU A 38 14.76 -2.72 -3.48
CA LEU A 38 14.91 -1.38 -4.00
C LEU A 38 16.40 -1.04 -4.23
N LYS A 39 16.66 -0.24 -5.27
CA LYS A 39 18.00 0.21 -5.66
C LYS A 39 18.06 1.74 -5.70
N PRO A 40 19.22 2.34 -5.48
CA PRO A 40 19.40 3.80 -5.54
C PRO A 40 19.03 4.44 -6.89
N THR A 41 18.92 3.65 -7.96
CA THR A 41 18.53 4.10 -9.30
C THR A 41 17.05 3.93 -9.60
N ASP A 42 16.26 3.42 -8.65
CA ASP A 42 14.86 3.08 -8.91
C ASP A 42 13.94 4.31 -8.79
N THR A 43 13.01 4.40 -9.75
CA THR A 43 11.82 5.25 -9.67
C THR A 43 10.67 4.39 -9.13
N VAL A 44 10.09 4.81 -8.02
CA VAL A 44 9.10 4.04 -7.26
C VAL A 44 7.75 4.75 -7.26
N LEU A 45 6.67 4.00 -7.43
CA LEU A 45 5.31 4.45 -7.13
C LEU A 45 4.90 3.91 -5.76
N ASP A 46 4.48 4.77 -4.84
CA ASP A 46 3.82 4.37 -3.60
C ASP A 46 2.31 4.60 -3.74
N PHE A 47 1.57 3.52 -3.95
CA PHE A 47 0.14 3.53 -4.20
C PHE A 47 -0.65 3.47 -2.90
N ALA A 48 -1.52 4.46 -2.66
CA ALA A 48 -2.23 4.72 -1.42
C ALA A 48 -1.26 4.92 -0.25
N CYS A 49 -0.39 5.92 -0.41
CA CYS A 49 0.72 6.19 0.50
C CYS A 49 0.28 6.65 1.90
N GLY A 50 -1.00 7.05 2.07
CA GLY A 50 -1.50 7.62 3.31
C GLY A 50 -0.71 8.86 3.71
N THR A 51 -0.29 8.91 4.97
CA THR A 51 0.56 9.99 5.51
C THR A 51 2.05 9.84 5.16
N GLY A 52 2.41 8.86 4.32
CA GLY A 52 3.77 8.67 3.82
C GLY A 52 4.70 7.88 4.75
N ILE A 53 4.22 7.13 5.75
CA ILE A 53 5.10 6.41 6.69
C ILE A 53 6.09 5.50 5.95
N VAL A 54 5.61 4.68 5.01
CA VAL A 54 6.45 3.79 4.21
C VAL A 54 7.23 4.58 3.16
N THR A 55 6.60 5.56 2.52
CA THR A 55 7.24 6.48 1.55
C THR A 55 8.55 7.04 2.08
N PHE A 56 8.50 7.69 3.26
CA PHE A 56 9.69 8.33 3.85
C PHE A 56 10.72 7.31 4.34
N ALA A 57 10.27 6.13 4.77
CA ALA A 57 11.19 5.08 5.18
C ALA A 57 12.01 4.51 4.00
N VAL A 58 11.45 4.45 2.79
CA VAL A 58 12.14 3.91 1.60
C VAL A 58 12.83 4.99 0.75
N ALA A 59 12.40 6.25 0.83
CA ALA A 59 12.92 7.35 0.02
C ALA A 59 14.46 7.45 0.00
N PRO A 60 15.18 7.28 1.13
CA PRO A 60 16.64 7.33 1.12
C PRO A 60 17.33 6.20 0.33
N SER A 61 16.59 5.15 -0.07
CA SER A 61 17.13 3.97 -0.75
C SER A 61 16.87 3.96 -2.25
N VAL A 62 16.25 5.02 -2.82
CA VAL A 62 15.82 5.08 -4.21
C VAL A 62 16.10 6.43 -4.85
N GLN A 63 16.05 6.49 -6.17
CA GLN A 63 16.23 7.73 -6.92
C GLN A 63 15.08 8.70 -6.67
N SER A 64 13.84 8.22 -6.75
CA SER A 64 12.65 9.04 -6.55
C SER A 64 11.43 8.19 -6.16
N VAL A 65 10.53 8.79 -5.39
CA VAL A 65 9.22 8.22 -5.05
C VAL A 65 8.13 9.16 -5.52
N ARG A 66 7.22 8.64 -6.35
CA ARG A 66 5.93 9.25 -6.61
C ARG A 66 4.90 8.58 -5.71
N ALA A 67 4.42 9.31 -4.72
CA ALA A 67 3.44 8.84 -3.76
C ALA A 67 2.06 9.37 -4.13
N ILE A 68 1.05 8.52 -4.16
CA ILE A 68 -0.33 8.89 -4.48
C ILE A 68 -1.30 8.37 -3.44
N ASP A 69 -2.33 9.16 -3.16
CA ASP A 69 -3.47 8.76 -2.32
C ASP A 69 -4.73 9.49 -2.79
N VAL A 70 -5.89 8.88 -2.60
CA VAL A 70 -7.19 9.49 -2.93
C VAL A 70 -7.68 10.45 -1.85
N SER A 71 -7.20 10.31 -0.61
CA SER A 71 -7.53 11.15 0.53
C SER A 71 -6.73 12.46 0.50
N GLY A 72 -7.44 13.59 0.43
CA GLY A 72 -6.81 14.91 0.46
C GLY A 72 -6.08 15.20 1.76
N GLU A 73 -6.65 14.77 2.90
CA GLU A 73 -6.06 14.97 4.21
C GLU A 73 -4.80 14.10 4.44
N MET A 74 -4.78 12.86 3.93
CA MET A 74 -3.57 12.03 3.93
C MET A 74 -2.46 12.68 3.13
N VAL A 75 -2.76 13.11 1.90
CA VAL A 75 -1.82 13.80 1.01
C VAL A 75 -1.28 15.07 1.65
N ARG A 76 -2.15 15.91 2.24
CA ARG A 76 -1.75 17.14 2.92
C ARG A 76 -0.72 16.84 4.02
N ARG A 77 -0.96 15.83 4.85
CA ARG A 77 -0.03 15.42 5.92
C ARG A 77 1.28 14.87 5.38
N ALA A 78 1.25 14.08 4.33
CA ALA A 78 2.47 13.61 3.67
C ALA A 78 3.27 14.78 3.08
N GLN A 79 2.62 15.76 2.43
CA GLN A 79 3.28 16.97 1.91
C GLN A 79 3.87 17.86 3.00
N GLU A 80 3.24 17.96 4.16
CA GLU A 80 3.79 18.64 5.33
C GLU A 80 5.10 17.98 5.79
N LYS A 81 5.16 16.65 5.81
CA LYS A 81 6.38 15.90 6.14
C LYS A 81 7.49 16.11 5.10
N VAL A 82 7.15 16.13 3.79
CA VAL A 82 8.12 16.46 2.73
C VAL A 82 8.80 17.78 3.02
N LYS A 83 8.02 18.81 3.35
CA LYS A 83 8.54 20.15 3.66
C LYS A 83 9.35 20.17 4.96
N ALA A 84 8.85 19.55 6.02
CA ALA A 84 9.48 19.56 7.33
C ALA A 84 10.82 18.79 7.37
N GLN A 85 10.93 17.71 6.61
CA GLN A 85 12.13 16.87 6.56
C GLN A 85 13.07 17.21 5.40
N ILE A 86 12.70 18.20 4.57
CA ILE A 86 13.48 18.65 3.39
C ILE A 86 13.81 17.44 2.48
N VAL A 87 12.79 16.62 2.17
CA VAL A 87 12.96 15.44 1.31
C VAL A 87 12.77 15.86 -0.15
N GLU A 88 13.83 15.82 -0.94
CA GLU A 88 13.83 16.33 -2.32
C GLU A 88 13.36 15.30 -3.36
N ASN A 89 13.48 14.00 -3.04
CA ASN A 89 13.16 12.91 -4.00
C ASN A 89 11.78 12.30 -3.83
N VAL A 90 10.87 12.95 -3.10
CA VAL A 90 9.48 12.51 -2.90
C VAL A 90 8.50 13.54 -3.45
N THR A 91 7.61 13.10 -4.32
CA THR A 91 6.47 13.90 -4.79
C THR A 91 5.18 13.23 -4.33
N VAL A 92 4.30 13.97 -3.64
CA VAL A 92 3.01 13.47 -3.15
C VAL A 92 1.87 14.17 -3.87
N THR A 93 0.96 13.39 -4.47
CA THR A 93 -0.17 13.90 -5.29
C THR A 93 -1.47 13.23 -4.88
N GLN A 94 -2.54 14.03 -4.75
CA GLN A 94 -3.90 13.50 -4.59
C GLN A 94 -4.39 13.01 -5.93
N THR A 95 -4.43 11.69 -6.10
CA THR A 95 -4.92 11.04 -7.32
C THR A 95 -5.15 9.54 -7.07
N ASP A 96 -5.78 8.87 -8.02
CA ASP A 96 -5.97 7.43 -7.98
C ASP A 96 -4.99 6.67 -8.89
N LEU A 97 -5.02 5.34 -8.79
CA LEU A 97 -4.15 4.45 -9.58
C LEU A 97 -4.41 4.52 -11.09
N PHE A 98 -5.62 4.92 -11.50
CA PHE A 98 -6.07 4.92 -12.90
C PHE A 98 -5.89 6.27 -13.58
N ASP A 99 -5.37 7.26 -12.88
CA ASP A 99 -5.08 8.57 -13.45
C ASP A 99 -4.13 8.45 -14.65
N GLY A 100 -4.48 9.14 -15.75
CA GLY A 100 -3.69 9.16 -16.98
C GLY A 100 -2.32 9.83 -16.84
N CYS A 101 -2.06 10.58 -15.76
CA CYS A 101 -0.75 11.15 -15.48
C CYS A 101 0.30 10.10 -15.04
N LEU A 102 -0.12 8.87 -14.73
CA LEU A 102 0.74 7.74 -14.44
C LEU A 102 1.08 7.00 -15.74
N ALA A 103 2.26 7.26 -16.30
CA ALA A 103 2.69 6.64 -17.55
C ALA A 103 3.01 5.15 -17.36
N GLU A 104 2.61 4.32 -18.33
CA GLU A 104 2.94 2.89 -18.33
C GLU A 104 4.45 2.68 -18.49
N GLY A 105 4.95 1.60 -17.90
CA GLY A 105 6.37 1.22 -17.97
C GLY A 105 7.32 2.24 -17.35
N SER A 106 6.87 3.11 -16.42
CA SER A 106 7.71 4.17 -15.86
C SER A 106 8.31 3.85 -14.49
N PHE A 107 7.82 2.84 -13.77
CA PHE A 107 8.28 2.52 -12.43
C PHE A 107 9.10 1.23 -12.36
N ASN A 108 10.20 1.26 -11.61
CA ASN A 108 11.00 0.07 -11.31
C ASN A 108 10.32 -0.79 -10.23
N ALA A 109 9.65 -0.14 -9.28
CA ALA A 109 8.86 -0.81 -8.25
C ALA A 109 7.54 -0.05 -7.98
N VAL A 110 6.51 -0.81 -7.60
CA VAL A 110 5.25 -0.28 -7.05
C VAL A 110 5.08 -0.84 -5.64
N LEU A 111 4.91 0.06 -4.68
CA LEU A 111 4.56 -0.28 -3.30
C LEU A 111 3.05 -0.25 -3.14
N ALA A 112 2.49 -1.25 -2.47
CA ALA A 112 1.08 -1.35 -2.14
C ALA A 112 0.92 -1.83 -0.69
N CYS A 113 0.95 -0.88 0.26
CA CYS A 113 0.92 -1.19 1.68
C CYS A 113 -0.49 -1.04 2.25
N ASN A 114 -1.09 -2.17 2.64
CA ASN A 114 -2.43 -2.24 3.24
C ASN A 114 -3.54 -1.54 2.43
N VAL A 115 -3.45 -1.57 1.10
CA VAL A 115 -4.42 -0.95 0.18
C VAL A 115 -5.29 -1.97 -0.54
N LEU A 116 -4.74 -3.10 -1.03
CA LEU A 116 -5.49 -4.04 -1.88
C LEU A 116 -6.72 -4.66 -1.20
N LEU A 117 -6.73 -4.72 0.13
CA LEU A 117 -7.90 -5.17 0.88
C LEU A 117 -9.09 -4.17 0.81
N TYR A 118 -8.86 -2.95 0.34
CA TYR A 118 -9.91 -1.91 0.18
C TYR A 118 -10.31 -1.70 -1.28
N ILE A 119 -9.75 -2.47 -2.22
CA ILE A 119 -10.03 -2.38 -3.65
C ILE A 119 -11.03 -3.47 -4.04
N GLU A 120 -12.21 -3.06 -4.53
CA GLU A 120 -13.27 -3.99 -4.96
C GLU A 120 -12.86 -4.72 -6.24
N ASP A 121 -12.45 -4.00 -7.29
CA ASP A 121 -11.88 -4.58 -8.51
C ASP A 121 -10.35 -4.70 -8.40
N ARG A 122 -9.91 -5.68 -7.60
CA ARG A 122 -8.50 -5.97 -7.41
C ARG A 122 -7.82 -6.42 -8.70
N SER A 123 -8.56 -7.10 -9.57
CA SER A 123 -8.02 -7.58 -10.84
C SER A 123 -7.60 -6.43 -11.74
N ALA A 124 -8.46 -5.42 -11.88
CA ALA A 124 -8.14 -4.20 -12.61
C ALA A 124 -6.96 -3.44 -11.96
N ALA A 125 -6.94 -3.35 -10.62
CA ALA A 125 -5.85 -2.67 -9.92
C ALA A 125 -4.49 -3.37 -10.15
N LEU A 126 -4.43 -4.69 -10.03
CA LEU A 126 -3.20 -5.47 -10.27
C LEU A 126 -2.77 -5.40 -11.74
N ALA A 127 -3.71 -5.44 -12.69
CA ALA A 127 -3.41 -5.25 -14.11
C ALA A 127 -2.83 -3.85 -14.38
N ARG A 128 -3.39 -2.82 -13.75
CA ARG A 128 -2.88 -1.44 -13.86
C ARG A 128 -1.49 -1.31 -13.24
N ILE A 129 -1.25 -1.85 -12.06
CA ILE A 129 0.08 -1.90 -11.43
C ILE A 129 1.07 -2.58 -12.37
N ARG A 130 0.68 -3.70 -12.98
CA ARG A 130 1.52 -4.41 -13.94
C ARG A 130 1.84 -3.55 -15.18
N ALA A 131 0.88 -2.79 -15.70
CA ALA A 131 1.10 -1.87 -16.81
C ALA A 131 2.07 -0.73 -16.44
N LEU A 132 1.96 -0.16 -15.24
CA LEU A 132 2.82 0.91 -14.74
C LEU A 132 4.28 0.47 -14.53
N LEU A 133 4.50 -0.79 -14.20
CA LEU A 133 5.84 -1.35 -13.99
C LEU A 133 6.59 -1.51 -15.31
N LYS A 134 7.87 -1.14 -15.30
CA LYS A 134 8.85 -1.48 -16.33
C LYS A 134 8.91 -3.00 -16.55
N PRO A 135 9.46 -3.49 -17.70
CA PRO A 135 9.82 -4.91 -17.81
C PRO A 135 10.72 -5.33 -16.64
N GLN A 136 10.41 -6.48 -16.04
CA GLN A 136 11.11 -6.98 -14.84
C GLN A 136 10.97 -6.10 -13.59
N GLY A 137 10.05 -5.14 -13.57
CA GLY A 137 9.72 -4.35 -12.38
C GLY A 137 9.06 -5.18 -11.28
N THR A 138 9.06 -4.68 -10.06
CA THR A 138 8.66 -5.43 -8.86
C THR A 138 7.45 -4.79 -8.18
N LEU A 139 6.43 -5.59 -7.88
CA LEU A 139 5.37 -5.24 -6.92
C LEU A 139 5.84 -5.64 -5.52
N LEU A 140 5.85 -4.68 -4.60
CA LEU A 140 6.11 -4.87 -3.18
C LEU A 140 4.80 -4.63 -2.42
N LEU A 141 4.18 -5.72 -2.00
CA LEU A 141 2.84 -5.72 -1.39
C LEU A 141 2.91 -6.10 0.08
N VAL A 142 2.21 -5.36 0.92
CA VAL A 142 1.85 -5.80 2.27
C VAL A 142 0.35 -5.64 2.46
N SER A 143 -0.32 -6.65 3.03
CA SER A 143 -1.76 -6.56 3.29
C SER A 143 -2.21 -7.43 4.46
N ASP A 144 -3.10 -6.87 5.29
CA ASP A 144 -3.83 -7.65 6.28
C ASP A 144 -4.66 -8.75 5.61
N CYS A 145 -4.50 -9.98 6.07
CA CYS A 145 -5.25 -11.15 5.63
C CYS A 145 -6.38 -11.47 6.62
N LEU A 146 -7.45 -10.67 6.54
CA LEU A 146 -8.60 -10.75 7.46
C LEU A 146 -9.39 -12.06 7.37
N GLY A 147 -9.18 -12.86 6.33
CA GLY A 147 -9.77 -14.19 6.16
C GLY A 147 -9.11 -15.29 7.00
N GLU A 148 -7.88 -15.04 7.48
CA GLU A 148 -7.18 -15.98 8.35
C GLU A 148 -7.70 -15.91 9.79
N GLY A 149 -8.42 -16.94 10.21
CA GLY A 149 -8.93 -17.06 11.58
C GLY A 149 -9.99 -16.02 11.97
N LEU A 150 -10.39 -16.06 13.23
CA LEU A 150 -11.36 -15.14 13.83
C LEU A 150 -10.62 -14.13 14.71
N THR A 151 -10.28 -12.96 14.17
CA THR A 151 -9.61 -11.89 14.90
C THR A 151 -10.59 -10.78 15.29
N ARG A 152 -10.27 -9.99 16.31
CA ARG A 152 -11.07 -8.81 16.71
C ARG A 152 -11.17 -7.81 15.55
N GLU A 153 -10.06 -7.61 14.80
CA GLU A 153 -10.01 -6.74 13.63
C GLU A 153 -10.96 -7.21 12.52
N ARG A 154 -10.98 -8.52 12.23
CA ARG A 154 -11.93 -9.10 11.27
C ARG A 154 -13.38 -8.81 11.65
N VAL A 155 -13.75 -9.09 12.90
CA VAL A 155 -15.12 -8.89 13.39
C VAL A 155 -15.49 -7.41 13.34
N ARG A 156 -14.60 -6.51 13.80
CA ARG A 156 -14.82 -5.07 13.78
C ARG A 156 -14.99 -4.55 12.35
N LYS A 157 -14.05 -4.86 11.44
CA LYS A 157 -14.11 -4.40 10.06
C LYS A 157 -15.33 -4.97 9.31
N TRP A 158 -15.70 -6.22 9.58
CA TRP A 158 -16.92 -6.83 9.01
C TRP A 158 -18.18 -6.09 9.47
N PHE A 159 -18.29 -5.82 10.77
CA PHE A 159 -19.45 -5.10 11.33
C PHE A 159 -19.54 -3.67 10.78
N GLU A 160 -18.43 -2.94 10.76
CA GLU A 160 -18.37 -1.59 10.18
C GLU A 160 -18.78 -1.58 8.71
N TYR A 161 -18.32 -2.56 7.92
CA TYR A 161 -18.71 -2.70 6.51
C TYR A 161 -20.20 -3.01 6.36
N LYS A 162 -20.73 -4.00 7.09
CA LYS A 162 -22.14 -4.40 7.04
C LYS A 162 -23.09 -3.29 7.51
N THR A 163 -22.67 -2.44 8.42
CA THR A 163 -23.46 -1.30 8.91
C THR A 163 -23.26 0.00 8.11
N GLY A 164 -22.50 -0.05 7.03
CA GLY A 164 -22.25 1.12 6.17
C GLY A 164 -21.33 2.19 6.78
N LYS A 165 -20.63 1.87 7.86
CA LYS A 165 -19.69 2.78 8.55
C LYS A 165 -18.30 2.82 7.90
N ARG A 166 -18.05 1.89 6.97
CA ARG A 166 -16.79 1.80 6.23
C ARG A 166 -17.06 1.41 4.78
N PRO A 167 -16.24 1.87 3.83
CA PRO A 167 -16.28 1.39 2.44
C PRO A 167 -15.88 -0.09 2.37
N TYR A 168 -15.84 -0.63 1.14
CA TYR A 168 -15.47 -2.00 0.88
C TYR A 168 -14.24 -2.46 1.65
N VAL A 169 -14.27 -3.71 2.12
CA VAL A 169 -13.12 -4.40 2.71
C VAL A 169 -13.17 -5.88 2.36
N ALA A 170 -12.08 -6.41 1.83
CA ALA A 170 -11.92 -7.83 1.53
C ALA A 170 -11.51 -8.63 2.77
N PHE A 171 -11.88 -9.91 2.78
CA PHE A 171 -11.53 -10.88 3.82
C PHE A 171 -10.70 -12.00 3.22
N ASP A 172 -9.52 -11.64 2.71
CA ASP A 172 -8.60 -12.59 2.11
C ASP A 172 -7.88 -13.44 3.13
N THR A 173 -7.55 -14.66 2.71
CA THR A 173 -6.47 -15.45 3.29
C THR A 173 -5.16 -15.07 2.62
N MET A 174 -4.03 -15.39 3.25
CA MET A 174 -2.71 -15.21 2.62
C MET A 174 -2.63 -15.92 1.27
N ARG A 175 -3.22 -17.12 1.17
CA ARG A 175 -3.25 -17.90 -0.06
C ARG A 175 -4.11 -17.27 -1.15
N SER A 176 -5.29 -16.73 -0.82
CA SER A 176 -6.17 -16.09 -1.81
C SER A 176 -5.55 -14.80 -2.36
N LEU A 177 -4.88 -14.03 -1.51
CA LEU A 177 -4.19 -12.80 -1.92
C LEU A 177 -2.98 -13.12 -2.82
N GLU A 178 -2.13 -14.07 -2.42
CA GLU A 178 -1.00 -14.55 -3.25
C GLU A 178 -1.48 -15.03 -4.62
N ARG A 179 -2.58 -15.81 -4.65
CA ARG A 179 -3.18 -16.27 -5.90
C ARG A 179 -3.64 -15.12 -6.79
N SER A 180 -4.28 -14.10 -6.23
CA SER A 180 -4.69 -12.92 -7.00
C SER A 180 -3.50 -12.24 -7.68
N VAL A 181 -2.34 -12.18 -7.00
CA VAL A 181 -1.10 -11.60 -7.53
C VAL A 181 -0.53 -12.49 -8.65
N THR A 182 -0.48 -13.80 -8.46
CA THR A 182 0.03 -14.72 -9.51
C THR A 182 -0.87 -14.77 -10.73
N ASP A 183 -2.19 -14.79 -10.55
CA ASP A 183 -3.17 -14.77 -11.64
C ASP A 183 -3.10 -13.47 -12.47
N ALA A 184 -2.62 -12.37 -11.85
CA ALA A 184 -2.39 -11.10 -12.54
C ALA A 184 -1.05 -11.04 -13.34
N GLY A 185 -0.30 -12.14 -13.43
CA GLY A 185 0.93 -12.23 -14.22
C GLY A 185 2.17 -11.74 -13.47
N PHE A 186 2.24 -12.02 -12.16
CA PHE A 186 3.43 -11.80 -11.34
C PHE A 186 4.01 -13.13 -10.87
N ALA A 187 5.34 -13.24 -10.81
CA ALA A 187 6.06 -14.33 -10.17
C ALA A 187 6.47 -13.92 -8.75
N VAL A 188 6.00 -14.65 -7.74
CA VAL A 188 6.35 -14.38 -6.33
C VAL A 188 7.80 -14.76 -6.09
N LEU A 189 8.59 -13.83 -5.55
CA LEU A 189 10.00 -14.00 -5.20
C LEU A 189 10.18 -14.31 -3.71
N GLU A 190 9.41 -13.64 -2.85
CA GLU A 190 9.45 -13.81 -1.40
C GLU A 190 8.04 -13.64 -0.84
N ARG A 191 7.74 -14.42 0.20
CA ARG A 191 6.54 -14.25 1.03
C ARG A 191 6.91 -14.36 2.50
N GLU A 192 6.35 -13.48 3.32
CA GLU A 192 6.56 -13.47 4.76
C GLU A 192 5.29 -12.99 5.48
N ASN A 193 5.05 -13.48 6.69
CA ASN A 193 4.01 -12.94 7.57
C ASN A 193 4.63 -11.97 8.56
N LEU A 194 4.40 -10.67 8.40
CA LEU A 194 5.03 -9.61 9.19
C LEU A 194 4.35 -9.38 10.54
N PHE A 195 3.09 -9.82 10.70
CA PHE A 195 2.34 -9.63 11.92
C PHE A 195 1.39 -10.80 12.17
N PRO A 196 1.26 -11.29 13.41
CA PRO A 196 0.57 -12.55 13.67
C PRO A 196 -0.96 -12.48 13.66
N ALA A 197 -1.57 -11.34 14.05
CA ALA A 197 -3.03 -11.28 14.20
C ALA A 197 -3.60 -9.86 14.01
N PRO A 198 -4.29 -9.54 12.89
CA PRO A 198 -4.44 -10.43 11.74
C PRO A 198 -3.10 -10.66 11.05
N PRO A 199 -2.90 -11.82 10.39
CA PRO A 199 -1.71 -12.01 9.58
C PRO A 199 -1.56 -10.90 8.54
N ASN A 200 -0.35 -10.36 8.43
CA ASN A 200 -0.03 -9.27 7.52
C ASN A 200 0.97 -9.79 6.49
N LEU A 201 0.46 -10.18 5.33
CA LEU A 201 1.25 -10.84 4.29
C LEU A 201 2.10 -9.83 3.52
N PHE A 202 3.41 -10.04 3.54
CA PHE A 202 4.35 -9.43 2.61
C PHE A 202 4.53 -10.34 1.40
N LEU A 203 4.51 -9.74 0.20
CA LEU A 203 4.90 -10.36 -1.07
C LEU A 203 5.84 -9.42 -1.83
N ALA A 204 6.99 -9.95 -2.25
CA ALA A 204 7.75 -9.38 -3.34
C ALA A 204 7.44 -10.18 -4.60
N ALA A 205 6.93 -9.54 -5.64
CA ALA A 205 6.47 -10.22 -6.85
C ALA A 205 6.95 -9.50 -8.12
N LYS A 206 7.54 -10.23 -9.04
CA LYS A 206 8.15 -9.72 -10.26
C LYS A 206 7.18 -9.78 -11.42
N LYS A 207 7.11 -8.71 -12.22
CA LYS A 207 6.39 -8.69 -13.50
C LYS A 207 7.04 -9.67 -14.49
N VAL A 208 6.27 -10.65 -14.96
CA VAL A 208 6.64 -11.62 -15.98
C VAL A 208 5.93 -11.33 -17.29
#